data_2656294461cc648c7f65fcd267e9e46d
#
_entry.id   2656294461cc648c7f65fcd267e9e46d
#
_cell.length_a   1.000
_cell.length_b   1.000
_cell.length_c   1.000
_cell.angle_alpha   90.00
_cell.angle_beta   90.00
_cell.angle_gamma   90.00
#
_symmetry.space_group_name_H-M   'P 1'
#
loop_
_entity.id
_entity.type
_entity.pdbx_description
1 polymer ?
#
loop_
_entity_poly.entity_id
_entity_poly.type
_entity_poly.pdbx_seq_one_letter_code
_entity_poly.pdbx_strand_id
1 'polypeptide(L)'
;MAEQGYDSITIDLQHGLVGYEVATTMLQAMRASAVTPLVRVPWLDPAAIMKSLDAGAYGVICPMINTREEAERLVSYVRYPPNGVRSFGPTRANFSAGSDYGQHADREVLCFAMIETAEAVANLEAITSTPGLDGVYIGPADLTLGLTGRRYPTGFDREEPEVVEVIQTILQEAHKAGIRACLHNGTPAYAAKAIGWGFDLVTISNDVRLLAGAAQASVATARKLIDEQVSPLPASATEGY
;
A
#
# COMPACT_ATOMS: atom_id res chain seq x y z
N MET A 1 1.42 11.00 10.62
CA MET A 1 0.48 10.20 9.81
C MET A 1 -0.34 9.23 10.68
N ALA A 2 0.28 8.48 11.56
CA ALA A 2 -0.41 7.47 12.38
C ALA A 2 -1.59 7.99 13.25
N GLU A 3 -1.64 9.28 13.55
CA GLU A 3 -2.72 9.97 14.30
C GLU A 3 -3.80 10.59 13.38
N GLN A 4 -3.79 10.29 12.08
CA GLN A 4 -4.68 10.95 11.12
C GLN A 4 -5.90 10.10 10.72
N GLY A 5 -6.21 9.04 11.48
CA GLY A 5 -7.41 8.22 11.28
C GLY A 5 -7.28 7.13 10.21
N TYR A 6 -6.06 6.75 9.84
CA TYR A 6 -5.83 5.56 9.00
C TYR A 6 -5.98 4.29 9.84
N ASP A 7 -6.59 3.23 9.26
CA ASP A 7 -6.65 1.91 9.86
C ASP A 7 -5.30 1.19 9.77
N SER A 8 -4.57 1.43 8.67
CA SER A 8 -3.22 0.89 8.45
C SER A 8 -2.31 1.90 7.75
N ILE A 9 -1.00 1.75 7.96
CA ILE A 9 0.02 2.50 7.23
C ILE A 9 1.05 1.52 6.70
N THR A 10 1.37 1.63 5.42
CA THR A 10 2.40 0.83 4.76
C THR A 10 3.70 1.62 4.65
N ILE A 11 4.78 1.09 5.23
CA ILE A 11 6.14 1.57 4.97
C ILE A 11 6.61 0.92 3.68
N ASP A 12 6.99 1.75 2.72
CA ASP A 12 7.40 1.29 1.40
C ASP A 12 8.92 1.19 1.29
N LEU A 13 9.43 -0.05 1.26
CA LEU A 13 10.86 -0.34 1.06
C LEU A 13 11.19 -0.67 -0.41
N GLN A 14 10.19 -0.72 -1.30
CA GLN A 14 10.39 -0.96 -2.72
C GLN A 14 10.68 0.34 -3.48
N HIS A 15 9.81 1.33 -3.36
CA HIS A 15 9.92 2.62 -4.05
C HIS A 15 10.07 3.80 -3.08
N GLY A 16 9.87 3.59 -1.79
CA GLY A 16 10.15 4.57 -0.75
C GLY A 16 11.66 4.82 -0.63
N LEU A 17 12.03 6.04 -0.25
CA LEU A 17 13.44 6.43 -0.09
C LEU A 17 13.96 6.11 1.31
N VAL A 18 13.55 4.97 1.88
CA VAL A 18 13.92 4.54 3.22
C VAL A 18 14.41 3.09 3.21
N GLY A 19 15.43 2.82 4.03
CA GLY A 19 15.94 1.47 4.25
C GLY A 19 15.40 0.85 5.54
N TYR A 20 15.89 -0.34 5.86
CA TYR A 20 15.46 -1.12 7.03
C TYR A 20 15.62 -0.36 8.36
N GLU A 21 16.71 0.36 8.54
CA GLU A 21 17.00 1.12 9.76
C GLU A 21 15.96 2.20 10.02
N VAL A 22 15.59 2.94 8.97
CA VAL A 22 14.56 3.97 9.03
C VAL A 22 13.18 3.33 9.23
N ALA A 23 12.87 2.25 8.52
CA ALA A 23 11.62 1.51 8.72
C ALA A 23 11.45 1.04 10.16
N THR A 24 12.52 0.54 10.80
CA THR A 24 12.50 0.15 12.21
C THR A 24 12.14 1.33 13.12
N THR A 25 12.71 2.51 12.86
CA THR A 25 12.38 3.74 13.60
C THR A 25 10.93 4.17 13.38
N MET A 26 10.42 4.08 12.14
CA MET A 26 9.02 4.38 11.83
C MET A 26 8.06 3.41 12.54
N LEU A 27 8.35 2.10 12.55
CA LEU A 27 7.59 1.10 13.30
C LEU A 27 7.59 1.37 14.81
N GLN A 28 8.70 1.89 15.36
CA GLN A 28 8.75 2.33 16.77
C GLN A 28 7.83 3.52 17.03
N ALA A 29 7.83 4.52 16.14
CA ALA A 29 6.99 5.70 16.27
C ALA A 29 5.49 5.35 16.16
N MET A 30 5.12 4.41 15.28
CA MET A 30 3.73 3.98 15.11
C MET A 30 3.16 3.20 16.31
N ARG A 31 4.00 2.63 17.17
CA ARG A 31 3.55 1.85 18.33
C ARG A 31 2.62 2.61 19.28
N ALA A 32 2.74 3.92 19.36
CA ALA A 32 1.92 4.76 20.23
C ALA A 32 0.49 4.98 19.68
N SER A 33 0.22 4.58 18.45
CA SER A 33 -1.08 4.74 17.78
C SER A 33 -1.79 3.40 17.63
N ALA A 34 -3.07 3.46 17.23
CA ALA A 34 -3.88 2.27 16.92
C ALA A 34 -3.70 1.75 15.48
N VAL A 35 -2.88 2.42 14.66
CA VAL A 35 -2.70 2.08 13.25
C VAL A 35 -1.97 0.73 13.10
N THR A 36 -2.44 -0.10 12.18
CA THR A 36 -1.76 -1.36 11.84
C THR A 36 -0.59 -1.11 10.91
N PRO A 37 0.68 -1.38 11.32
CA PRO A 37 1.83 -1.15 10.48
C PRO A 37 2.04 -2.30 9.50
N LEU A 38 2.07 -2.00 8.20
CA LEU A 38 2.44 -2.91 7.12
C LEU A 38 3.77 -2.47 6.50
N VAL A 39 4.45 -3.40 5.83
CA VAL A 39 5.67 -3.12 5.08
C VAL A 39 5.54 -3.68 3.67
N ARG A 40 5.76 -2.86 2.65
CA ARG A 40 6.00 -3.36 1.30
C ARG A 40 7.50 -3.63 1.18
N VAL A 41 7.86 -4.91 1.03
CA VAL A 41 9.26 -5.32 0.89
C VAL A 41 9.80 -5.03 -0.51
N PRO A 42 11.13 -4.89 -0.70
CA PRO A 42 11.69 -4.55 -2.02
C PRO A 42 11.43 -5.63 -3.08
N TRP A 43 11.46 -6.88 -2.69
CA TRP A 43 11.31 -8.06 -3.55
C TRP A 43 10.99 -9.30 -2.71
N LEU A 44 10.82 -10.47 -3.37
CA LEU A 44 10.68 -11.77 -2.70
C LEU A 44 12.03 -12.21 -2.11
N ASP A 45 12.46 -11.51 -1.08
CA ASP A 45 13.70 -11.77 -0.33
C ASP A 45 13.37 -12.20 1.10
N PRO A 46 13.76 -13.45 1.49
CA PRO A 46 13.48 -13.96 2.84
C PRO A 46 14.08 -13.11 3.95
N ALA A 47 15.25 -12.48 3.72
CA ALA A 47 15.87 -11.64 4.73
C ALA A 47 15.11 -10.34 4.95
N ALA A 48 14.66 -9.66 3.87
CA ALA A 48 13.87 -8.45 3.97
C ALA A 48 12.51 -8.72 4.64
N ILE A 49 11.85 -9.83 4.29
CA ILE A 49 10.56 -10.26 4.87
C ILE A 49 10.73 -10.53 6.37
N MET A 50 11.66 -11.41 6.75
CA MET A 50 11.91 -11.77 8.14
C MET A 50 12.25 -10.54 8.99
N LYS A 51 13.17 -9.68 8.54
CA LYS A 51 13.60 -8.49 9.27
C LYS A 51 12.46 -7.49 9.46
N SER A 52 11.61 -7.30 8.44
CA SER A 52 10.43 -6.42 8.54
C SER A 52 9.46 -6.91 9.62
N LEU A 53 9.19 -8.21 9.66
CA LEU A 53 8.33 -8.83 10.67
C LEU A 53 8.96 -8.81 12.07
N ASP A 54 10.25 -9.07 12.19
CA ASP A 54 10.97 -9.03 13.48
C ASP A 54 11.06 -7.60 14.03
N ALA A 55 11.07 -6.59 13.15
CA ALA A 55 10.96 -5.17 13.50
C ALA A 55 9.55 -4.75 13.93
N GLY A 56 8.54 -5.59 13.81
CA GLY A 56 7.19 -5.38 14.32
C GLY A 56 6.17 -4.94 13.28
N ALA A 57 6.39 -5.21 11.99
CA ALA A 57 5.33 -5.14 10.99
C ALA A 57 4.27 -6.23 11.26
N TYR A 58 2.99 -5.87 11.10
CA TYR A 58 1.86 -6.81 11.22
C TYR A 58 1.48 -7.43 9.87
N GLY A 59 2.21 -7.12 8.82
CA GLY A 59 2.06 -7.76 7.53
C GLY A 59 3.07 -7.27 6.53
N VAL A 60 3.24 -8.07 5.48
CA VAL A 60 4.10 -7.75 4.35
C VAL A 60 3.30 -7.76 3.05
N ILE A 61 3.64 -6.82 2.17
CA ILE A 61 3.19 -6.75 0.79
C ILE A 61 4.41 -7.05 -0.07
N CYS A 62 4.39 -8.15 -0.82
CA CYS A 62 5.52 -8.58 -1.64
C CYS A 62 5.23 -8.30 -3.12
N PRO A 63 6.03 -7.46 -3.80
CA PRO A 63 5.83 -7.13 -5.20
C PRO A 63 6.19 -8.29 -6.13
N MET A 64 5.68 -8.22 -7.38
CA MET A 64 6.09 -9.06 -8.51
C MET A 64 5.94 -10.57 -8.27
N ILE A 65 4.86 -10.99 -7.64
CA ILE A 65 4.51 -12.41 -7.48
C ILE A 65 3.76 -12.86 -8.75
N ASN A 66 4.36 -13.74 -9.52
CA ASN A 66 3.89 -14.14 -10.84
C ASN A 66 3.42 -15.59 -10.90
N THR A 67 3.84 -16.44 -9.99
CA THR A 67 3.52 -17.86 -10.00
C THR A 67 3.07 -18.35 -8.62
N ARG A 68 2.44 -19.53 -8.61
CA ARG A 68 2.08 -20.23 -7.36
C ARG A 68 3.31 -20.54 -6.52
N GLU A 69 4.40 -20.98 -7.12
CA GLU A 69 5.64 -21.31 -6.42
C GLU A 69 6.26 -20.08 -5.74
N GLU A 70 6.09 -18.90 -6.32
CA GLU A 70 6.51 -17.64 -5.69
C GLU A 70 5.60 -17.27 -4.52
N ALA A 71 4.30 -17.45 -4.65
CA ALA A 71 3.35 -17.26 -3.56
C ALA A 71 3.59 -18.25 -2.41
N GLU A 72 3.87 -19.52 -2.70
CA GLU A 72 4.23 -20.54 -1.69
C GLU A 72 5.54 -20.18 -0.96
N ARG A 73 6.55 -19.68 -1.69
CA ARG A 73 7.79 -19.18 -1.06
C ARG A 73 7.51 -17.97 -0.18
N LEU A 74 6.69 -17.01 -0.64
CA LEU A 74 6.31 -15.86 0.15
C LEU A 74 5.66 -16.29 1.48
N VAL A 75 4.65 -17.14 1.42
CA VAL A 75 4.00 -17.69 2.61
C VAL A 75 5.02 -18.38 3.52
N SER A 76 5.90 -19.21 2.96
CA SER A 76 6.91 -19.93 3.76
C SER A 76 7.87 -19.01 4.50
N TYR A 77 8.19 -17.83 3.94
CA TYR A 77 9.07 -16.83 4.56
C TYR A 77 8.38 -16.01 5.65
N VAL A 78 7.05 -15.93 5.61
CA VAL A 78 6.23 -15.21 6.61
C VAL A 78 5.91 -16.09 7.82
N ARG A 79 5.72 -17.40 7.62
CA ARG A 79 5.24 -18.34 8.64
C ARG A 79 6.39 -19.05 9.36
N TYR A 80 6.21 -19.30 10.65
CA TYR A 80 7.12 -20.12 11.42
C TYR A 80 6.94 -21.62 11.14
N PRO A 81 7.95 -22.48 11.42
CA PRO A 81 7.76 -23.93 11.39
C PRO A 81 6.61 -24.37 12.33
N PRO A 82 5.78 -25.34 11.95
CA PRO A 82 5.89 -26.19 10.75
C PRO A 82 5.26 -25.60 9.47
N ASN A 83 4.63 -24.42 9.55
CA ASN A 83 3.87 -23.81 8.45
C ASN A 83 4.76 -23.09 7.42
N GLY A 84 6.00 -22.81 7.78
CA GLY A 84 6.97 -22.13 6.93
C GLY A 84 8.39 -22.34 7.40
N VAL A 85 9.30 -21.46 6.97
CA VAL A 85 10.75 -21.52 7.25
C VAL A 85 11.29 -20.23 7.88
N ARG A 86 10.41 -19.33 8.33
CA ARG A 86 10.82 -18.09 9.01
C ARG A 86 11.70 -18.44 10.22
N SER A 87 12.90 -17.86 10.30
CA SER A 87 13.77 -18.00 11.47
C SER A 87 13.15 -17.28 12.67
N PHE A 88 13.23 -17.91 13.84
CA PHE A 88 12.65 -17.34 15.06
C PHE A 88 13.60 -16.34 15.72
N GLY A 89 13.25 -15.07 15.66
CA GLY A 89 14.01 -13.98 16.29
C GLY A 89 13.19 -12.67 16.35
N PRO A 90 11.93 -12.71 16.87
CA PRO A 90 11.02 -11.55 16.84
C PRO A 90 11.44 -10.50 17.88
N THR A 91 12.67 -10.00 17.79
CA THR A 91 13.31 -9.14 18.80
C THR A 91 12.41 -7.95 19.19
N ARG A 92 11.90 -7.21 18.20
CA ARG A 92 11.06 -6.06 18.49
C ARG A 92 9.56 -6.40 18.48
N ALA A 93 9.15 -7.37 17.66
CA ALA A 93 7.77 -7.81 17.59
C ALA A 93 7.22 -8.25 18.95
N ASN A 94 8.03 -8.94 19.77
CA ASN A 94 7.67 -9.31 21.15
C ASN A 94 7.32 -8.11 22.04
N PHE A 95 7.96 -6.96 21.84
CA PHE A 95 7.65 -5.74 22.60
C PHE A 95 6.41 -5.01 22.07
N SER A 96 6.05 -5.21 20.81
CA SER A 96 4.88 -4.57 20.18
C SER A 96 3.61 -5.39 20.40
N ALA A 97 3.71 -6.72 20.23
CA ALA A 97 2.58 -7.63 20.16
C ALA A 97 2.46 -8.60 21.35
N GLY A 98 3.39 -8.51 22.33
CA GLY A 98 3.39 -9.37 23.52
C GLY A 98 4.46 -10.46 23.47
N SER A 99 4.85 -10.96 24.65
CA SER A 99 5.90 -11.97 24.81
C SER A 99 5.53 -13.34 24.21
N ASP A 100 4.27 -13.56 23.95
CA ASP A 100 3.69 -14.74 23.32
C ASP A 100 3.50 -14.60 21.79
N TYR A 101 3.99 -13.54 21.19
CA TYR A 101 3.91 -13.25 19.75
C TYR A 101 4.18 -14.48 18.87
N GLY A 102 5.22 -15.26 19.19
CA GLY A 102 5.57 -16.44 18.42
C GLY A 102 4.48 -17.53 18.38
N GLN A 103 3.53 -17.53 19.33
CA GLN A 103 2.39 -18.46 19.36
C GLN A 103 1.23 -17.98 18.49
N HIS A 104 1.16 -16.69 18.16
CA HIS A 104 0.07 -16.06 17.46
C HIS A 104 0.44 -15.53 16.07
N ALA A 105 1.73 -15.31 15.81
CA ALA A 105 2.24 -14.67 14.61
C ALA A 105 1.67 -15.24 13.30
N ASP A 106 1.57 -16.56 13.18
CA ASP A 106 1.06 -17.23 11.97
C ASP A 106 -0.42 -16.93 11.69
N ARG A 107 -1.18 -16.45 12.69
CA ARG A 107 -2.60 -16.11 12.55
C ARG A 107 -2.85 -14.61 12.45
N GLU A 108 -1.91 -13.79 12.93
CA GLU A 108 -2.07 -12.34 13.03
C GLU A 108 -1.30 -11.59 11.96
N VAL A 109 -0.18 -12.14 11.51
CA VAL A 109 0.65 -11.50 10.49
C VAL A 109 0.07 -11.73 9.10
N LEU A 110 -0.19 -10.64 8.38
CA LEU A 110 -0.76 -10.65 7.05
C LEU A 110 0.30 -10.86 5.97
N CYS A 111 -0.03 -11.68 4.98
CA CYS A 111 0.81 -12.03 3.84
C CYS A 111 0.09 -11.67 2.54
N PHE A 112 0.52 -10.60 1.87
CA PHE A 112 -0.07 -10.11 0.62
C PHE A 112 0.88 -10.29 -0.56
N ALA A 113 0.41 -10.98 -1.62
CA ALA A 113 1.10 -11.07 -2.90
C ALA A 113 0.64 -9.95 -3.84
N MET A 114 1.57 -9.18 -4.44
CA MET A 114 1.16 -8.19 -5.43
C MET A 114 0.92 -8.85 -6.79
N ILE A 115 -0.24 -8.53 -7.36
CA ILE A 115 -0.66 -8.89 -8.71
C ILE A 115 -0.54 -7.64 -9.58
N GLU A 116 0.50 -7.59 -10.39
CA GLU A 116 0.85 -6.37 -11.13
C GLU A 116 1.52 -6.63 -12.49
N THR A 117 1.46 -7.89 -12.97
CA THR A 117 2.00 -8.27 -14.28
C THR A 117 0.99 -9.09 -15.09
N ALA A 118 1.17 -9.15 -16.40
CA ALA A 118 0.35 -10.02 -17.26
C ALA A 118 0.52 -11.52 -16.91
N GLU A 119 1.72 -11.92 -16.46
CA GLU A 119 2.01 -13.28 -16.01
C GLU A 119 1.25 -13.62 -14.72
N ALA A 120 1.25 -12.70 -13.73
CA ALA A 120 0.48 -12.87 -12.51
C ALA A 120 -1.03 -13.01 -12.80
N VAL A 121 -1.56 -12.23 -13.73
CA VAL A 121 -2.97 -12.32 -14.15
C VAL A 121 -3.26 -13.66 -14.81
N ALA A 122 -2.35 -14.16 -15.67
CA ALA A 122 -2.51 -15.47 -16.29
C ALA A 122 -2.48 -16.64 -15.30
N ASN A 123 -1.77 -16.46 -14.17
CA ASN A 123 -1.63 -17.47 -13.09
C ASN A 123 -2.53 -17.17 -11.87
N LEU A 124 -3.50 -16.28 -12.01
CA LEU A 124 -4.24 -15.69 -10.90
C LEU A 124 -4.89 -16.73 -9.99
N GLU A 125 -5.63 -17.70 -10.54
CA GLU A 125 -6.27 -18.78 -9.77
C GLU A 125 -5.24 -19.62 -8.99
N ALA A 126 -4.11 -19.93 -9.61
CA ALA A 126 -3.04 -20.69 -8.96
C ALA A 126 -2.41 -19.93 -7.80
N ILE A 127 -2.22 -18.60 -7.94
CA ILE A 127 -1.68 -17.73 -6.89
C ILE A 127 -2.71 -17.58 -5.75
N THR A 128 -3.96 -17.23 -6.06
CA THR A 128 -4.98 -16.96 -5.03
C THR A 128 -5.37 -18.20 -4.23
N SER A 129 -5.24 -19.41 -4.82
CA SER A 129 -5.47 -20.68 -4.15
C SER A 129 -4.28 -21.17 -3.30
N THR A 130 -3.22 -20.39 -3.13
CA THR A 130 -2.06 -20.77 -2.32
C THR A 130 -2.42 -20.80 -0.84
N PRO A 131 -2.25 -21.94 -0.14
CA PRO A 131 -2.57 -22.03 1.27
C PRO A 131 -1.71 -21.09 2.13
N GLY A 132 -2.34 -20.37 3.05
CA GLY A 132 -1.65 -19.45 3.97
C GLY A 132 -1.40 -18.05 3.41
N LEU A 133 -1.79 -17.77 2.16
CA LEU A 133 -1.87 -16.43 1.62
C LEU A 133 -3.12 -15.72 2.19
N ASP A 134 -2.97 -14.53 2.76
CA ASP A 134 -4.09 -13.79 3.35
C ASP A 134 -4.81 -12.91 2.33
N GLY A 135 -4.12 -12.53 1.27
CA GLY A 135 -4.74 -11.72 0.22
C GLY A 135 -3.79 -11.38 -0.92
N VAL A 136 -4.36 -10.70 -1.91
CA VAL A 136 -3.63 -10.10 -3.02
C VAL A 136 -3.67 -8.59 -2.93
N TYR A 137 -2.61 -7.93 -3.43
CA TYR A 137 -2.50 -6.49 -3.49
C TYR A 137 -2.25 -6.06 -4.94
N ILE A 138 -3.12 -5.24 -5.50
CA ILE A 138 -3.01 -4.81 -6.91
C ILE A 138 -2.15 -3.56 -7.01
N GLY A 139 -1.10 -3.63 -7.87
CA GLY A 139 -0.29 -2.50 -8.30
C GLY A 139 -0.73 -1.97 -9.68
N PRO A 140 -1.67 -0.99 -9.76
CA PRO A 140 -2.31 -0.63 -11.05
C PRO A 140 -1.35 -0.04 -12.07
N ALA A 141 -0.27 0.62 -11.64
CA ALA A 141 0.71 1.22 -12.55
C ALA A 141 1.47 0.15 -13.36
N ASP A 142 2.06 -0.82 -12.66
CA ASP A 142 2.79 -1.93 -13.28
C ASP A 142 1.84 -2.89 -14.00
N LEU A 143 0.67 -3.15 -13.44
CA LEU A 143 -0.38 -3.94 -14.10
C LEU A 143 -0.75 -3.35 -15.46
N THR A 144 -0.96 -2.02 -15.52
CA THR A 144 -1.28 -1.33 -16.78
C THR A 144 -0.15 -1.45 -17.80
N LEU A 145 1.11 -1.30 -17.35
CA LEU A 145 2.28 -1.49 -18.21
C LEU A 145 2.37 -2.94 -18.72
N GLY A 146 2.19 -3.91 -17.83
CA GLY A 146 2.26 -5.33 -18.17
C GLY A 146 1.18 -5.78 -19.16
N LEU A 147 -0.04 -5.26 -19.02
CA LEU A 147 -1.16 -5.62 -19.90
C LEU A 147 -1.17 -4.87 -21.23
N THR A 148 -0.75 -3.61 -21.23
CA THR A 148 -1.00 -2.72 -22.38
C THR A 148 0.27 -2.14 -23.00
N GLY A 149 1.44 -2.47 -22.46
CA GLY A 149 2.69 -1.80 -22.80
C GLY A 149 2.62 -0.32 -22.39
N ARG A 150 2.96 0.56 -23.32
CA ARG A 150 2.90 2.03 -23.09
C ARG A 150 1.69 2.68 -23.76
N ARG A 151 0.62 1.92 -24.02
CA ARG A 151 -0.60 2.46 -24.64
C ARG A 151 -1.29 3.50 -23.76
N TYR A 152 -1.25 3.30 -22.43
CA TYR A 152 -1.77 4.25 -21.46
C TYR A 152 -0.65 4.80 -20.58
N PRO A 153 -0.77 6.04 -20.09
CA PRO A 153 0.16 6.57 -19.10
C PRO A 153 0.06 5.76 -17.81
N THR A 154 1.16 5.65 -17.07
CA THR A 154 1.17 5.03 -15.75
C THR A 154 0.37 5.85 -14.74
N GLY A 155 -0.30 5.17 -13.82
CA GLY A 155 -1.09 5.81 -12.76
C GLY A 155 -1.76 4.79 -11.87
N PHE A 156 -2.34 5.25 -10.77
CA PHE A 156 -2.99 4.37 -9.80
C PHE A 156 -4.50 4.26 -10.03
N ASP A 157 -5.16 5.39 -10.29
CA ASP A 157 -6.61 5.47 -10.45
C ASP A 157 -6.94 5.22 -11.93
N ARG A 158 -7.33 3.99 -12.25
CA ARG A 158 -7.55 3.53 -13.63
C ARG A 158 -9.00 3.70 -14.06
N GLU A 159 -9.19 4.26 -15.24
CA GLU A 159 -10.53 4.47 -15.83
C GLU A 159 -10.67 3.73 -17.18
N GLU A 160 -9.60 3.17 -17.72
CA GLU A 160 -9.64 2.40 -18.96
C GLU A 160 -10.42 1.10 -18.74
N PRO A 161 -11.50 0.85 -19.50
CA PRO A 161 -12.43 -0.26 -19.23
C PRO A 161 -11.73 -1.62 -19.15
N GLU A 162 -10.78 -1.88 -20.02
CA GLU A 162 -10.04 -3.15 -20.07
C GLU A 162 -9.13 -3.35 -18.83
N VAL A 163 -8.55 -2.28 -18.27
CA VAL A 163 -7.72 -2.37 -17.05
C VAL A 163 -8.62 -2.52 -15.83
N VAL A 164 -9.73 -1.77 -15.79
CA VAL A 164 -10.74 -1.87 -14.72
C VAL A 164 -11.35 -3.27 -14.68
N GLU A 165 -11.64 -3.88 -15.84
CA GLU A 165 -12.14 -5.26 -15.94
C GLU A 165 -11.16 -6.27 -15.31
N VAL A 166 -9.86 -6.14 -15.59
CA VAL A 166 -8.84 -7.01 -14.97
C VAL A 166 -8.75 -6.76 -13.45
N ILE A 167 -8.79 -5.51 -12.99
CA ILE A 167 -8.81 -5.18 -11.56
C ILE A 167 -10.00 -5.84 -10.86
N GLN A 168 -11.19 -5.79 -11.48
CA GLN A 168 -12.39 -6.44 -10.93
C GLN A 168 -12.32 -7.97 -11.00
N THR A 169 -11.69 -8.52 -12.03
CA THR A 169 -11.44 -9.98 -12.12
C THR A 169 -10.53 -10.45 -10.98
N ILE A 170 -9.46 -9.71 -10.67
CA ILE A 170 -8.56 -10.05 -9.55
C ILE A 170 -9.32 -10.00 -8.21
N LEU A 171 -10.16 -8.98 -8.00
CA LEU A 171 -11.04 -8.88 -6.83
C LEU A 171 -11.94 -10.12 -6.69
N GLN A 172 -12.60 -10.51 -7.77
CA GLN A 172 -13.54 -11.66 -7.77
C GLN A 172 -12.82 -12.97 -7.49
N GLU A 173 -11.67 -13.22 -8.11
CA GLU A 173 -10.89 -14.44 -7.89
C GLU A 173 -10.30 -14.52 -6.47
N ALA A 174 -9.87 -13.40 -5.90
CA ALA A 174 -9.44 -13.36 -4.50
C ALA A 174 -10.59 -13.74 -3.55
N HIS A 175 -11.76 -13.15 -3.73
CA HIS A 175 -12.93 -13.45 -2.91
C HIS A 175 -13.45 -14.90 -3.13
N LYS A 176 -13.41 -15.41 -4.35
CA LYS A 176 -13.73 -16.82 -4.66
C LYS A 176 -12.79 -17.78 -3.93
N ALA A 177 -11.51 -17.43 -3.80
CA ALA A 177 -10.52 -18.18 -3.03
C ALA A 177 -10.64 -17.98 -1.51
N GLY A 178 -11.52 -17.08 -1.03
CA GLY A 178 -11.72 -16.78 0.38
C GLY A 178 -10.63 -15.90 1.01
N ILE A 179 -9.83 -15.22 0.20
CA ILE A 179 -8.78 -14.31 0.64
C ILE A 179 -9.13 -12.85 0.35
N ARG A 180 -8.38 -11.90 0.93
CA ARG A 180 -8.62 -10.47 0.81
C ARG A 180 -8.09 -9.89 -0.50
N ALA A 181 -8.77 -8.86 -1.01
CA ALA A 181 -8.33 -8.08 -2.16
C ALA A 181 -8.01 -6.65 -1.75
N CYS A 182 -6.80 -6.19 -2.10
CA CYS A 182 -6.31 -4.87 -1.79
C CYS A 182 -5.98 -4.11 -3.07
N LEU A 183 -6.19 -2.78 -3.08
CA LEU A 183 -5.93 -1.96 -4.26
C LEU A 183 -5.15 -0.70 -3.91
N HIS A 184 -4.07 -0.45 -4.65
CA HIS A 184 -3.32 0.80 -4.55
C HIS A 184 -4.03 1.93 -5.30
N ASN A 185 -4.39 3.00 -4.58
CA ASN A 185 -5.10 4.15 -5.15
C ASN A 185 -4.33 5.47 -4.92
N GLY A 186 -4.57 6.43 -5.78
CA GLY A 186 -3.95 7.75 -5.72
C GLY A 186 -4.83 8.83 -5.07
N THR A 187 -6.15 8.64 -5.05
CA THR A 187 -7.10 9.64 -4.56
C THR A 187 -8.17 9.07 -3.62
N PRO A 188 -8.69 9.89 -2.68
CA PRO A 188 -9.80 9.47 -1.81
C PRO A 188 -11.07 9.08 -2.59
N ALA A 189 -11.33 9.75 -3.72
CA ALA A 189 -12.50 9.48 -4.54
C ALA A 189 -12.43 8.09 -5.17
N TYR A 190 -11.26 7.70 -5.68
CA TYR A 190 -11.07 6.38 -6.26
C TYR A 190 -11.03 5.29 -5.19
N ALA A 191 -10.44 5.59 -4.02
CA ALA A 191 -10.47 4.68 -2.88
C ALA A 191 -11.92 4.36 -2.44
N ALA A 192 -12.79 5.39 -2.35
CA ALA A 192 -14.21 5.19 -2.05
C ALA A 192 -14.92 4.36 -3.13
N LYS A 193 -14.60 4.59 -4.42
CA LYS A 193 -15.10 3.79 -5.54
C LYS A 193 -14.67 2.32 -5.43
N ALA A 194 -13.40 2.07 -5.10
CA ALA A 194 -12.85 0.73 -4.91
C ALA A 194 -13.50 -0.01 -3.73
N ILE A 195 -13.76 0.66 -2.60
CA ILE A 195 -14.54 0.10 -1.50
C ILE A 195 -15.97 -0.26 -1.98
N GLY A 196 -16.57 0.60 -2.80
CA GLY A 196 -17.88 0.31 -3.42
C GLY A 196 -17.89 -0.90 -4.35
N TRP A 197 -16.75 -1.27 -4.92
CA TRP A 197 -16.58 -2.53 -5.68
C TRP A 197 -16.41 -3.76 -4.78
N GLY A 198 -16.05 -3.57 -3.52
CA GLY A 198 -15.87 -4.63 -2.53
C GLY A 198 -14.43 -4.89 -2.11
N PHE A 199 -13.47 -4.01 -2.43
CA PHE A 199 -12.09 -4.16 -1.93
C PHE A 199 -12.03 -4.07 -0.41
N ASP A 200 -11.23 -4.94 0.21
CA ASP A 200 -11.06 -5.04 1.66
C ASP A 200 -10.08 -4.01 2.23
N LEU A 201 -9.07 -3.62 1.45
CA LEU A 201 -8.08 -2.60 1.82
C LEU A 201 -7.75 -1.75 0.60
N VAL A 202 -7.74 -0.42 0.82
CA VAL A 202 -7.41 0.55 -0.23
C VAL A 202 -6.43 1.59 0.31
N THR A 203 -5.53 2.10 -0.53
CA THR A 203 -4.69 3.23 -0.15
C THR A 203 -5.37 4.56 -0.48
N ILE A 204 -4.97 5.63 0.23
CA ILE A 204 -5.46 6.99 -0.02
C ILE A 204 -4.25 7.89 -0.29
N SER A 205 -3.53 7.63 -1.40
CA SER A 205 -2.31 8.37 -1.72
C SER A 205 -1.08 7.97 -0.86
N ASN A 206 -0.04 8.79 -0.88
CA ASN A 206 1.13 8.65 -0.03
C ASN A 206 1.52 10.00 0.62
N ASP A 207 2.38 9.94 1.62
CA ASP A 207 2.82 11.09 2.41
C ASP A 207 3.45 12.20 1.56
N VAL A 208 4.31 11.86 0.60
CA VAL A 208 4.98 12.83 -0.28
C VAL A 208 3.96 13.61 -1.13
N ARG A 209 2.98 12.92 -1.71
CA ARG A 209 1.92 13.55 -2.51
C ARG A 209 1.02 14.42 -1.66
N LEU A 210 0.63 13.95 -0.48
CA LEU A 210 -0.19 14.70 0.46
C LEU A 210 0.52 15.98 0.91
N LEU A 211 1.80 15.87 1.31
CA LEU A 211 2.59 17.01 1.73
C LEU A 211 2.80 18.01 0.59
N ALA A 212 3.18 17.53 -0.59
CA ALA A 212 3.40 18.40 -1.77
C ALA A 212 2.12 19.12 -2.18
N GLY A 213 0.98 18.41 -2.20
CA GLY A 213 -0.32 19.01 -2.53
C GLY A 213 -0.74 20.08 -1.53
N ALA A 214 -0.60 19.81 -0.23
CA ALA A 214 -0.92 20.77 0.82
C ALA A 214 0.00 22.01 0.75
N ALA A 215 1.30 21.83 0.52
CA ALA A 215 2.25 22.91 0.37
C ALA A 215 1.92 23.78 -0.87
N GLN A 216 1.63 23.15 -2.01
CA GLN A 216 1.24 23.86 -3.24
C GLN A 216 -0.05 24.67 -3.02
N ALA A 217 -1.06 24.10 -2.41
CA ALA A 217 -2.31 24.79 -2.11
C ALA A 217 -2.10 25.98 -1.16
N SER A 218 -1.25 25.83 -0.13
CA SER A 218 -0.92 26.91 0.80
C SER A 218 -0.21 28.07 0.11
N VAL A 219 0.77 27.80 -0.75
CA VAL A 219 1.47 28.83 -1.54
C VAL A 219 0.53 29.54 -2.50
N ALA A 220 -0.32 28.79 -3.22
CA ALA A 220 -1.28 29.37 -4.15
C ALA A 220 -2.29 30.29 -3.42
N THR A 221 -2.79 29.85 -2.25
CA THR A 221 -3.70 30.64 -1.42
C THR A 221 -3.04 31.92 -0.93
N ALA A 222 -1.79 31.85 -0.43
CA ALA A 222 -1.07 33.03 0.04
C ALA A 222 -0.86 34.04 -1.10
N ARG A 223 -0.46 33.59 -2.28
CA ARG A 223 -0.29 34.49 -3.45
C ARG A 223 -1.61 35.15 -3.85
N LYS A 224 -2.70 34.39 -3.91
CA LYS A 224 -4.01 34.94 -4.22
C LYS A 224 -4.43 36.05 -3.21
N LEU A 225 -4.24 35.79 -1.92
CA LEU A 225 -4.57 36.79 -0.87
C LEU A 225 -3.70 38.06 -0.97
N ILE A 226 -2.44 37.94 -1.36
CA ILE A 226 -1.55 39.10 -1.58
C ILE A 226 -2.05 39.89 -2.78
N ASP A 227 -2.37 39.25 -3.89
CA ASP A 227 -2.86 39.91 -5.11
C ASP A 227 -4.18 40.65 -4.85
N GLU A 228 -5.08 40.07 -4.05
CA GLU A 228 -6.33 40.70 -3.62
C GLU A 228 -6.10 41.94 -2.76
N GLN A 229 -5.06 41.95 -1.90
CA GLN A 229 -4.71 43.10 -1.05
C GLN A 229 -3.98 44.21 -1.82
N VAL A 230 -3.25 43.86 -2.89
CA VAL A 230 -2.45 44.81 -3.71
C VAL A 230 -3.27 45.35 -4.88
N SER A 231 -4.44 44.80 -5.21
CA SER A 231 -5.34 45.36 -6.22
C SER A 231 -5.67 46.82 -5.89
N PRO A 232 -5.43 47.80 -6.80
CA PRO A 232 -5.63 49.21 -6.49
C PRO A 232 -7.08 49.46 -6.13
N LEU A 233 -7.29 50.26 -5.09
CA LEU A 233 -8.59 50.88 -4.78
C LEU A 233 -9.19 51.46 -6.06
N PRO A 234 -10.50 51.27 -6.32
CA PRO A 234 -11.12 51.86 -7.47
C PRO A 234 -10.80 53.37 -7.45
N ALA A 235 -10.33 53.89 -8.59
CA ALA A 235 -10.04 55.31 -8.75
C ALA A 235 -11.27 56.11 -8.28
N SER A 236 -11.11 56.89 -7.22
CA SER A 236 -12.12 57.81 -6.78
C SER A 236 -12.52 58.70 -7.98
N ALA A 237 -13.76 58.67 -8.36
CA ALA A 237 -14.29 59.62 -9.31
C ALA A 237 -13.96 61.04 -8.82
N THR A 238 -13.01 61.67 -9.44
CA THR A 238 -12.82 63.11 -9.29
C THR A 238 -14.01 63.76 -9.94
N GLU A 239 -15.01 64.06 -9.13
CA GLU A 239 -16.03 65.03 -9.55
C GLU A 239 -15.32 66.35 -9.77
N GLY A 240 -15.32 66.78 -11.03
CA GLY A 240 -14.86 68.10 -11.41
C GLY A 240 -15.82 69.17 -10.89
N TYR A 241 -15.20 70.21 -10.36
CA TYR A 241 -15.80 71.52 -10.27
C TYR A 241 -15.49 72.34 -11.48
#